data_6766c41b5ce869fc8c999f9ab08cad22
#
_entry.id   6766c41b5ce869fc8c999f9ab08cad22
#
_cell.length_a   1.000
_cell.length_b   1.000
_cell.length_c   1.000
_cell.angle_alpha   90.00
_cell.angle_beta   90.00
_cell.angle_gamma   90.00
#
_symmetry.space_group_name_H-M   'P 1'
#
loop_
_entity.id
_entity.type
_entity.pdbx_description
1 polymer ?
#
loop_
_entity_poly.entity_id
_entity_poly.type
_entity_poly.pdbx_seq_one_letter_code
_entity_poly.pdbx_strand_id
1 'polypeptide(L)'
;MLNHSRARRPVVLCLLALLYAAPLYADTSLSIGSAPAYPGSTVSVQALLTRVTNAVAAQFDLLFNDNKVTSDGVLAGASLADHTVKSRLVAPGIRRVLIYSLNNSAISSTNRVIASLAFTLSPTEYVGSGPLTPSSAILADADANPVTPVTLNSGQIFVRPADRRPDGVVDFFLPSEPDQKYLIQATTNFIHWDNILTNVAIANFMALVDLDGPNFPYRFYRSALFDAIIGGQIGSFFRSADGTVNFRITGLEGRAYTIQASTDLVSWADIGTATTAAGTIQFTDPNAASFRHRFYRLKSAP
;
A
#
# COMPACT_ATOMS: atom_id res chain seq x y z
N MET A 1 44.69 41.93 -66.89
CA MET A 1 44.54 40.49 -66.63
C MET A 1 43.58 40.39 -65.45
N LEU A 2 42.30 40.24 -65.71
CA LEU A 2 41.24 40.16 -64.66
C LEU A 2 40.67 38.73 -64.69
N ASN A 3 40.91 38.04 -63.63
CA ASN A 3 40.50 36.64 -63.44
C ASN A 3 39.11 36.61 -62.78
N HIS A 4 38.13 36.16 -63.54
CA HIS A 4 36.76 36.00 -63.06
C HIS A 4 36.53 34.60 -62.49
N SER A 5 36.57 34.43 -61.18
CA SER A 5 36.16 33.21 -60.53
C SER A 5 34.65 33.19 -60.41
N ARG A 6 33.99 32.29 -61.11
CA ARG A 6 32.56 32.00 -60.98
C ARG A 6 32.31 31.17 -59.73
N ALA A 7 31.68 31.78 -58.73
CA ALA A 7 31.13 31.06 -57.55
C ALA A 7 29.93 30.22 -58.00
N ARG A 8 30.05 28.89 -57.82
CA ARG A 8 28.94 27.95 -57.95
C ARG A 8 28.06 28.06 -56.71
N ARG A 9 26.78 28.43 -56.87
CA ARG A 9 25.76 28.38 -55.84
C ARG A 9 25.35 26.94 -55.57
N PRO A 10 25.30 26.46 -54.31
CA PRO A 10 24.75 25.14 -54.03
C PRO A 10 23.22 25.16 -54.21
N VAL A 11 22.70 24.20 -54.97
CA VAL A 11 21.29 23.91 -55.09
C VAL A 11 20.91 23.18 -53.78
N VAL A 12 20.16 23.84 -52.92
CA VAL A 12 19.55 23.20 -51.73
C VAL A 12 18.32 22.46 -52.22
N LEU A 13 18.42 21.14 -52.33
CA LEU A 13 17.29 20.26 -52.60
C LEU A 13 16.50 20.11 -51.28
N CYS A 14 15.40 20.84 -51.15
CA CYS A 14 14.46 20.68 -50.06
C CYS A 14 13.64 19.41 -50.28
N LEU A 15 14.05 18.31 -49.64
CA LEU A 15 13.26 17.08 -49.59
C LEU A 15 12.10 17.35 -48.62
N LEU A 16 10.91 17.64 -49.16
CA LEU A 16 9.68 17.62 -48.38
C LEU A 16 9.35 16.16 -48.06
N ALA A 17 9.77 15.68 -46.88
CA ALA A 17 9.28 14.43 -46.35
C ALA A 17 7.81 14.68 -45.90
N LEU A 18 6.87 14.28 -46.75
CA LEU A 18 5.48 14.09 -46.34
C LEU A 18 5.45 12.99 -45.28
N LEU A 19 5.53 13.41 -44.02
CA LEU A 19 5.15 12.57 -42.91
C LEU A 19 3.62 12.34 -43.06
N TYR A 20 3.26 11.24 -43.67
CA TYR A 20 1.96 10.64 -43.48
C TYR A 20 1.88 10.28 -41.96
N ALA A 21 1.32 11.17 -41.17
CA ALA A 21 0.82 10.80 -39.87
C ALA A 21 -0.32 9.80 -40.15
N ALA A 22 0.01 8.51 -40.04
CA ALA A 22 -1.04 7.51 -39.95
C ALA A 22 -1.97 7.96 -38.83
N PRO A 23 -3.30 8.00 -39.03
CA PRO A 23 -4.20 8.32 -37.95
C PRO A 23 -3.89 7.32 -36.83
N LEU A 24 -3.52 7.84 -35.65
CA LEU A 24 -3.44 7.07 -34.41
C LEU A 24 -4.88 6.61 -34.09
N TYR A 25 -5.34 5.58 -34.78
CA TYR A 25 -6.51 4.84 -34.32
C TYR A 25 -6.08 4.20 -33.00
N ALA A 26 -6.52 4.81 -31.93
CA ALA A 26 -6.30 4.21 -30.65
C ALA A 26 -7.12 2.91 -30.61
N ASP A 27 -6.40 1.81 -30.42
CA ASP A 27 -6.92 0.45 -30.46
C ASP A 27 -8.03 0.22 -29.44
N THR A 28 -8.97 -0.68 -29.74
CA THR A 28 -9.91 -1.21 -28.76
C THR A 28 -9.13 -1.78 -27.58
N SER A 29 -9.53 -1.43 -26.36
CA SER A 29 -8.87 -2.00 -25.18
C SER A 29 -9.86 -2.54 -24.17
N LEU A 30 -9.48 -3.66 -23.55
CA LEU A 30 -10.12 -4.21 -22.35
C LEU A 30 -9.20 -3.96 -21.17
N SER A 31 -9.66 -3.18 -20.21
CA SER A 31 -8.91 -2.81 -19.01
C SER A 31 -9.62 -3.31 -17.77
N ILE A 32 -8.88 -3.95 -16.88
CA ILE A 32 -9.34 -4.25 -15.53
C ILE A 32 -8.99 -3.07 -14.63
N GLY A 33 -9.96 -2.58 -13.88
CA GLY A 33 -9.77 -1.50 -12.93
C GLY A 33 -8.94 -1.92 -11.72
N SER A 34 -8.51 -0.93 -10.94
CA SER A 34 -7.88 -1.17 -9.64
C SER A 34 -8.77 -0.58 -8.54
N ALA A 35 -8.79 -1.22 -7.38
CA ALA A 35 -9.59 -0.78 -6.24
C ALA A 35 -8.87 -1.00 -4.92
N PRO A 36 -9.08 -0.12 -3.92
CA PRO A 36 -8.60 -0.35 -2.57
C PRO A 36 -9.48 -1.39 -1.86
N ALA A 37 -8.86 -2.20 -1.00
CA ALA A 37 -9.55 -3.13 -0.14
C ALA A 37 -8.86 -3.25 1.22
N TYR A 38 -9.54 -3.85 2.18
CA TYR A 38 -8.97 -4.26 3.45
C TYR A 38 -8.86 -5.78 3.51
N PRO A 39 -7.92 -6.33 4.27
CA PRO A 39 -7.86 -7.77 4.50
C PRO A 39 -9.21 -8.33 4.97
N GLY A 40 -9.68 -9.39 4.33
CA GLY A 40 -10.98 -10.01 4.59
C GLY A 40 -12.19 -9.28 4.02
N SER A 41 -12.03 -8.11 3.38
CA SER A 41 -13.15 -7.39 2.78
C SER A 41 -13.42 -7.80 1.33
N THR A 42 -14.68 -7.64 0.91
CA THR A 42 -15.07 -7.78 -0.49
C THR A 42 -15.01 -6.44 -1.19
N VAL A 43 -14.46 -6.43 -2.39
CA VAL A 43 -14.33 -5.26 -3.25
C VAL A 43 -14.75 -5.60 -4.67
N SER A 44 -15.24 -4.59 -5.39
CA SER A 44 -15.60 -4.73 -6.80
C SER A 44 -14.61 -3.98 -7.67
N VAL A 45 -14.05 -4.65 -8.68
CA VAL A 45 -13.25 -4.04 -9.74
C VAL A 45 -14.02 -4.05 -11.06
N GLN A 46 -13.84 -3.05 -11.87
CA GLN A 46 -14.57 -2.90 -13.12
C GLN A 46 -13.75 -3.45 -14.30
N ALA A 47 -14.41 -4.12 -15.22
CA ALA A 47 -13.88 -4.38 -16.56
C ALA A 47 -14.44 -3.29 -17.49
N LEU A 48 -13.52 -2.54 -18.10
CA LEU A 48 -13.83 -1.43 -19.00
C LEU A 48 -13.44 -1.79 -20.42
N LEU A 49 -14.34 -1.53 -21.34
CA LEU A 49 -14.09 -1.64 -22.77
C LEU A 49 -14.06 -0.24 -23.36
N THR A 50 -12.98 0.09 -24.05
CA THR A 50 -12.76 1.43 -24.63
C THR A 50 -12.69 1.35 -26.14
N ARG A 51 -13.29 2.34 -26.82
CA ARG A 51 -13.20 2.53 -28.28
C ARG A 51 -13.63 1.28 -29.07
N VAL A 52 -14.64 0.62 -28.61
CA VAL A 52 -15.26 -0.47 -29.34
C VAL A 52 -16.38 0.07 -30.22
N THR A 53 -16.47 -0.42 -31.43
CA THR A 53 -17.58 -0.20 -32.36
C THR A 53 -18.15 -1.53 -32.77
N ASN A 54 -19.49 -1.64 -32.73
CA ASN A 54 -20.26 -2.78 -33.26
C ASN A 54 -20.07 -4.15 -32.57
N ALA A 55 -19.33 -4.27 -31.46
CA ALA A 55 -19.29 -5.52 -30.74
C ALA A 55 -20.64 -5.78 -30.07
N VAL A 56 -21.20 -6.98 -30.26
CA VAL A 56 -22.43 -7.45 -29.60
C VAL A 56 -22.14 -8.50 -28.52
N ALA A 57 -20.95 -9.06 -28.54
CA ALA A 57 -20.49 -10.03 -27.57
C ALA A 57 -19.02 -9.81 -27.20
N ALA A 58 -18.69 -10.19 -25.96
CA ALA A 58 -17.32 -10.20 -25.45
C ALA A 58 -17.09 -11.45 -24.58
N GLN A 59 -15.93 -12.08 -24.74
CA GLN A 59 -15.45 -13.11 -23.83
C GLN A 59 -14.02 -12.77 -23.43
N PHE A 60 -13.69 -13.00 -22.15
CA PHE A 60 -12.31 -12.94 -21.68
C PHE A 60 -12.10 -13.84 -20.46
N ASP A 61 -10.89 -14.26 -20.26
CA ASP A 61 -10.44 -14.90 -19.04
C ASP A 61 -9.75 -13.89 -18.15
N LEU A 62 -10.04 -13.91 -16.87
CA LEU A 62 -9.38 -13.10 -15.86
C LEU A 62 -8.51 -14.01 -14.99
N LEU A 63 -7.21 -13.76 -15.01
CA LEU A 63 -6.21 -14.46 -14.20
C LEU A 63 -5.96 -13.68 -12.91
N PHE A 64 -5.92 -14.38 -11.78
CA PHE A 64 -5.66 -13.81 -10.46
C PHE A 64 -4.97 -14.84 -9.55
N ASN A 65 -4.36 -14.36 -8.46
CA ASN A 65 -3.76 -15.24 -7.46
C ASN A 65 -4.84 -15.68 -6.46
N ASP A 66 -5.29 -16.93 -6.55
CA ASP A 66 -6.35 -17.50 -5.70
C ASP A 66 -5.91 -17.78 -4.25
N ASN A 67 -4.61 -17.72 -3.93
CA ASN A 67 -4.13 -17.68 -2.55
C ASN A 67 -4.32 -16.32 -1.89
N LYS A 68 -4.49 -15.25 -2.67
CA LYS A 68 -4.61 -13.88 -2.19
C LYS A 68 -6.04 -13.35 -2.24
N VAL A 69 -6.80 -13.75 -3.25
CA VAL A 69 -8.19 -13.31 -3.44
C VAL A 69 -9.10 -14.45 -3.86
N THR A 70 -10.30 -14.43 -3.35
CA THR A 70 -11.41 -15.28 -3.84
C THR A 70 -12.22 -14.45 -4.85
N SER A 71 -12.52 -15.03 -6.00
CA SER A 71 -13.41 -14.39 -6.97
C SER A 71 -14.85 -14.81 -6.71
N ASP A 72 -15.67 -13.88 -6.20
CA ASP A 72 -17.01 -14.17 -5.67
C ASP A 72 -18.09 -14.16 -6.76
N GLY A 73 -17.87 -13.42 -7.85
CA GLY A 73 -18.82 -13.38 -8.95
C GLY A 73 -18.62 -12.21 -9.90
N VAL A 74 -19.52 -12.11 -10.85
CA VAL A 74 -19.52 -11.04 -11.86
C VAL A 74 -20.95 -10.56 -12.09
N LEU A 75 -21.13 -9.25 -12.08
CA LEU A 75 -22.38 -8.56 -12.43
C LEU A 75 -22.23 -7.83 -13.76
N ALA A 76 -23.33 -7.62 -14.45
CA ALA A 76 -23.33 -6.78 -15.64
C ALA A 76 -22.94 -5.34 -15.28
N GLY A 77 -22.21 -4.69 -16.17
CA GLY A 77 -21.97 -3.24 -16.08
C GLY A 77 -23.30 -2.48 -16.20
N ALA A 78 -23.44 -1.40 -15.43
CA ALA A 78 -24.68 -0.61 -15.36
C ALA A 78 -25.18 -0.08 -16.73
N SER A 79 -24.30 -0.01 -17.72
CA SER A 79 -24.62 0.48 -19.07
C SER A 79 -24.93 -0.62 -20.08
N LEU A 80 -25.11 -1.87 -19.64
CA LEU A 80 -25.37 -3.04 -20.50
C LEU A 80 -26.78 -3.61 -20.24
N ALA A 81 -27.82 -2.78 -20.28
CA ALA A 81 -29.20 -3.19 -19.97
C ALA A 81 -29.69 -4.36 -20.83
N ASP A 82 -29.24 -4.43 -22.10
CA ASP A 82 -29.66 -5.46 -23.07
C ASP A 82 -28.68 -6.62 -23.20
N HIS A 83 -27.70 -6.71 -22.31
CA HIS A 83 -26.70 -7.76 -22.35
C HIS A 83 -26.82 -8.69 -21.17
N THR A 84 -26.60 -9.96 -21.42
CA THR A 84 -26.48 -10.99 -20.40
C THR A 84 -25.00 -11.21 -20.05
N VAL A 85 -24.69 -11.23 -18.77
CA VAL A 85 -23.34 -11.57 -18.26
C VAL A 85 -23.40 -12.93 -17.60
N LYS A 86 -22.51 -13.83 -18.00
CA LYS A 86 -22.29 -15.14 -17.38
C LYS A 86 -20.82 -15.27 -17.02
N SER A 87 -20.55 -15.95 -15.92
CA SER A 87 -19.17 -16.24 -15.54
C SER A 87 -19.04 -17.57 -14.81
N ARG A 88 -17.86 -18.18 -14.91
CA ARG A 88 -17.50 -19.38 -14.14
C ARG A 88 -16.00 -19.42 -13.89
N LEU A 89 -15.56 -20.07 -12.83
CA LEU A 89 -14.19 -20.51 -12.68
C LEU A 89 -13.92 -21.65 -13.67
N VAL A 90 -12.93 -21.51 -14.53
CA VAL A 90 -12.51 -22.53 -15.48
C VAL A 90 -11.31 -23.33 -14.98
N ALA A 91 -10.53 -22.73 -14.07
CA ALA A 91 -9.45 -23.33 -13.31
C ALA A 91 -9.20 -22.51 -12.03
N PRO A 92 -8.43 -23.00 -11.04
CA PRO A 92 -7.92 -22.19 -9.94
C PRO A 92 -7.27 -20.92 -10.47
N GLY A 93 -7.63 -19.75 -9.92
CA GLY A 93 -7.11 -18.46 -10.35
C GLY A 93 -7.52 -17.98 -11.74
N ILE A 94 -8.49 -18.64 -12.41
CA ILE A 94 -8.96 -18.24 -13.75
C ILE A 94 -10.48 -18.21 -13.80
N ARG A 95 -11.05 -17.02 -13.98
CA ARG A 95 -12.49 -16.83 -14.19
C ARG A 95 -12.77 -16.42 -15.63
N ARG A 96 -13.58 -17.19 -16.34
CA ARG A 96 -14.11 -16.82 -17.65
C ARG A 96 -15.35 -15.97 -17.51
N VAL A 97 -15.41 -14.87 -18.24
CA VAL A 97 -16.54 -13.96 -18.34
C VAL A 97 -17.03 -13.96 -19.78
N LEU A 98 -18.35 -14.10 -19.95
CA LEU A 98 -19.04 -14.03 -21.24
C LEU A 98 -20.13 -12.99 -21.15
N ILE A 99 -20.15 -12.07 -22.10
CA ILE A 99 -21.13 -11.00 -22.24
C ILE A 99 -21.71 -11.09 -23.64
N TYR A 100 -23.03 -11.11 -23.76
CA TYR A 100 -23.70 -11.21 -25.06
C TYR A 100 -25.08 -10.57 -25.04
N SER A 101 -25.53 -10.08 -26.19
CA SER A 101 -26.89 -9.62 -26.40
C SER A 101 -27.68 -10.63 -27.24
N LEU A 102 -28.90 -10.93 -26.81
CA LEU A 102 -29.82 -11.75 -27.59
C LEU A 102 -30.46 -10.96 -28.73
N ASN A 103 -30.43 -9.65 -28.67
CA ASN A 103 -31.04 -8.72 -29.62
C ASN A 103 -30.01 -8.06 -30.55
N ASN A 104 -28.76 -8.55 -30.56
CA ASN A 104 -27.66 -7.95 -31.29
C ASN A 104 -27.41 -6.49 -30.92
N SER A 105 -27.76 -6.08 -29.70
CA SER A 105 -27.46 -4.74 -29.20
C SER A 105 -25.97 -4.52 -29.11
N ALA A 106 -25.45 -3.44 -29.70
CA ALA A 106 -24.02 -3.19 -29.74
C ALA A 106 -23.49 -2.64 -28.39
N ILE A 107 -22.35 -3.18 -27.97
CA ILE A 107 -21.51 -2.58 -26.95
C ILE A 107 -20.73 -1.43 -27.62
N SER A 108 -21.41 -0.34 -27.90
CA SER A 108 -20.77 0.81 -28.54
C SER A 108 -20.49 1.90 -27.54
N SER A 109 -19.24 2.31 -27.36
CA SER A 109 -18.93 3.54 -26.64
C SER A 109 -17.42 3.84 -26.61
N THR A 110 -17.12 5.09 -26.25
CA THR A 110 -15.74 5.53 -26.04
C THR A 110 -15.12 4.98 -24.76
N ASN A 111 -15.94 4.67 -23.74
CA ASN A 111 -15.49 4.10 -22.48
C ASN A 111 -16.69 3.49 -21.71
N ARG A 112 -16.77 2.18 -21.60
CA ARG A 112 -17.92 1.51 -21.00
C ARG A 112 -17.55 0.41 -20.02
N VAL A 113 -18.14 0.46 -18.82
CA VAL A 113 -18.07 -0.64 -17.87
C VAL A 113 -18.92 -1.81 -18.37
N ILE A 114 -18.29 -2.91 -18.74
CA ILE A 114 -18.95 -4.10 -19.28
C ILE A 114 -19.22 -5.15 -18.21
N ALA A 115 -18.44 -5.18 -17.13
CA ALA A 115 -18.64 -6.07 -16.01
C ALA A 115 -18.13 -5.47 -14.71
N SER A 116 -18.71 -5.86 -13.60
CA SER A 116 -18.28 -5.60 -12.24
C SER A 116 -17.90 -6.93 -11.60
N LEU A 117 -16.63 -7.09 -11.25
CA LEU A 117 -16.03 -8.34 -10.76
C LEU A 117 -15.82 -8.22 -9.26
N ALA A 118 -16.48 -9.08 -8.49
CA ALA A 118 -16.37 -9.10 -7.04
C ALA A 118 -15.25 -10.04 -6.59
N PHE A 119 -14.43 -9.55 -5.67
CA PHE A 119 -13.35 -10.30 -5.04
C PHE A 119 -13.34 -10.07 -3.54
N THR A 120 -13.11 -11.12 -2.78
CA THR A 120 -12.78 -11.05 -1.36
C THR A 120 -11.27 -11.22 -1.18
N LEU A 121 -10.63 -10.22 -0.58
CA LEU A 121 -9.21 -10.28 -0.24
C LEU A 121 -9.02 -11.22 0.94
N SER A 122 -8.00 -12.09 0.88
CA SER A 122 -7.66 -12.97 2.00
C SER A 122 -7.47 -12.17 3.29
N PRO A 123 -7.98 -12.62 4.44
CA PRO A 123 -7.82 -11.91 5.71
C PRO A 123 -6.36 -11.83 6.18
N THR A 124 -5.46 -12.61 5.60
CA THR A 124 -4.01 -12.58 5.88
C THR A 124 -3.22 -11.82 4.82
N GLU A 125 -3.88 -11.27 3.79
CA GLU A 125 -3.21 -10.54 2.70
C GLU A 125 -3.22 -9.04 2.97
N TYR A 126 -2.03 -8.45 3.12
CA TYR A 126 -1.84 -7.02 3.40
C TYR A 126 -0.95 -6.30 2.38
N VAL A 127 -0.60 -6.96 1.28
CA VAL A 127 0.11 -6.34 0.15
C VAL A 127 -0.84 -6.06 -1.00
N GLY A 128 -1.88 -6.89 -1.17
CA GLY A 128 -2.87 -6.82 -2.24
C GLY A 128 -2.89 -8.05 -3.14
N SER A 129 -3.80 -8.06 -4.10
CA SER A 129 -4.08 -9.24 -4.94
C SER A 129 -2.93 -9.67 -5.85
N GLY A 130 -1.96 -8.79 -6.09
CA GLY A 130 -1.15 -8.88 -7.30
C GLY A 130 -1.98 -8.48 -8.55
N PRO A 131 -1.46 -8.69 -9.76
CA PRO A 131 -2.16 -8.31 -10.98
C PRO A 131 -3.43 -9.15 -11.19
N LEU A 132 -4.50 -8.47 -11.61
CA LEU A 132 -5.72 -9.03 -12.16
C LEU A 132 -5.58 -8.90 -13.69
N THR A 133 -5.21 -9.98 -14.37
CA THR A 133 -4.76 -9.92 -15.76
C THR A 133 -5.82 -10.48 -16.70
N PRO A 134 -6.41 -9.67 -17.58
CA PRO A 134 -7.27 -10.18 -18.64
C PRO A 134 -6.46 -10.94 -19.68
N SER A 135 -7.02 -12.02 -20.22
CA SER A 135 -6.41 -12.81 -21.28
C SER A 135 -7.49 -13.40 -22.18
N SER A 136 -7.08 -13.92 -23.33
CA SER A 136 -7.96 -14.60 -24.29
C SER A 136 -9.22 -13.80 -24.63
N ALA A 137 -9.10 -12.46 -24.75
CA ALA A 137 -10.22 -11.61 -25.06
C ALA A 137 -10.64 -11.75 -26.52
N ILE A 138 -11.93 -12.01 -26.73
CA ILE A 138 -12.58 -12.10 -28.02
C ILE A 138 -13.78 -11.16 -27.97
N LEU A 139 -13.85 -10.25 -28.94
CA LEU A 139 -15.04 -9.44 -29.19
C LEU A 139 -15.62 -9.87 -30.53
N ALA A 140 -16.92 -9.92 -30.65
CA ALA A 140 -17.61 -10.28 -31.90
C ALA A 140 -18.68 -9.24 -32.25
N ASP A 141 -18.81 -8.97 -33.55
CA ASP A 141 -19.92 -8.18 -34.10
C ASP A 141 -21.18 -9.05 -34.29
N ALA A 142 -22.25 -8.47 -34.85
CA ALA A 142 -23.52 -9.14 -35.06
C ALA A 142 -23.44 -10.29 -36.08
N ASP A 143 -22.44 -10.31 -36.94
CA ASP A 143 -22.20 -11.36 -37.94
C ASP A 143 -21.16 -12.38 -37.44
N ALA A 144 -20.83 -12.34 -36.14
CA ALA A 144 -19.83 -13.20 -35.48
C ALA A 144 -18.40 -13.00 -35.99
N ASN A 145 -18.10 -11.90 -36.66
CA ASN A 145 -16.72 -11.57 -37.02
C ASN A 145 -15.97 -11.03 -35.79
N PRO A 146 -14.68 -11.35 -35.65
CA PRO A 146 -13.88 -10.83 -34.55
C PRO A 146 -13.62 -9.31 -34.71
N VAL A 147 -13.86 -8.57 -33.64
CA VAL A 147 -13.47 -7.16 -33.53
C VAL A 147 -12.04 -7.11 -32.95
N THR A 148 -11.06 -6.76 -33.81
CA THR A 148 -9.63 -6.79 -33.45
C THR A 148 -8.92 -5.53 -33.97
N PRO A 149 -7.75 -5.17 -33.40
CA PRO A 149 -7.07 -5.76 -32.24
C PRO A 149 -7.68 -5.34 -30.91
N VAL A 150 -7.44 -6.12 -29.84
CA VAL A 150 -7.81 -5.77 -28.49
C VAL A 150 -6.59 -5.70 -27.59
N THR A 151 -6.28 -4.51 -27.08
CA THR A 151 -5.22 -4.30 -26.08
C THR A 151 -5.75 -4.68 -24.71
N LEU A 152 -4.98 -5.44 -23.92
CA LEU A 152 -5.34 -5.93 -22.61
C LEU A 152 -4.55 -5.23 -21.52
N ASN A 153 -5.24 -4.61 -20.54
CA ASN A 153 -4.62 -3.90 -19.44
C ASN A 153 -5.05 -4.51 -18.11
N SER A 154 -4.06 -4.87 -17.28
CA SER A 154 -4.27 -5.43 -15.96
C SER A 154 -4.64 -4.36 -14.94
N GLY A 155 -5.45 -4.75 -13.95
CA GLY A 155 -5.69 -4.01 -12.72
C GLY A 155 -5.11 -4.72 -11.51
N GLN A 156 -5.44 -4.23 -10.32
CA GLN A 156 -5.08 -4.87 -9.06
C GLN A 156 -5.98 -4.41 -7.92
N ILE A 157 -6.07 -5.23 -6.90
CA ILE A 157 -6.61 -4.82 -5.60
C ILE A 157 -5.41 -4.47 -4.73
N PHE A 158 -5.39 -3.28 -4.17
CA PHE A 158 -4.32 -2.84 -3.28
C PHE A 158 -4.85 -2.62 -1.86
N VAL A 159 -4.06 -2.97 -0.86
CA VAL A 159 -4.42 -2.73 0.53
C VAL A 159 -4.27 -1.25 0.84
N ARG A 160 -5.31 -0.66 1.38
CA ARG A 160 -5.27 0.70 1.91
C ARG A 160 -4.82 0.63 3.37
N PRO A 161 -3.66 1.20 3.72
CA PRO A 161 -3.14 1.11 5.09
C PRO A 161 -3.95 1.96 6.08
N ALA A 162 -4.62 3.02 5.61
CA ALA A 162 -5.52 3.83 6.42
C ALA A 162 -6.63 4.42 5.56
N ASP A 163 -7.80 4.60 6.13
CA ASP A 163 -8.94 5.28 5.50
C ASP A 163 -9.64 6.19 6.53
N ARG A 164 -10.00 7.40 6.09
CA ARG A 164 -10.76 8.34 6.91
C ARG A 164 -12.22 8.30 6.50
N ARG A 165 -13.07 7.91 7.42
CA ARG A 165 -14.52 7.86 7.22
C ARG A 165 -15.09 9.27 7.03
N PRO A 166 -16.33 9.41 6.50
CA PRO A 166 -17.00 10.70 6.39
C PRO A 166 -17.20 11.43 7.73
N ASP A 167 -17.30 10.70 8.84
CA ASP A 167 -17.37 11.23 10.21
C ASP A 167 -16.01 11.65 10.79
N GLY A 168 -14.94 11.43 10.02
CA GLY A 168 -13.57 11.78 10.39
C GLY A 168 -12.82 10.71 11.21
N VAL A 169 -13.50 9.64 11.64
CA VAL A 169 -12.87 8.47 12.26
C VAL A 169 -11.88 7.82 11.28
N VAL A 170 -10.76 7.33 11.79
CA VAL A 170 -9.74 6.70 10.95
C VAL A 170 -9.66 5.21 11.23
N ASP A 171 -9.92 4.40 10.21
CA ASP A 171 -9.60 2.98 10.20
C ASP A 171 -8.20 2.79 9.65
N PHE A 172 -7.38 1.95 10.27
CA PHE A 172 -6.05 1.66 9.78
C PHE A 172 -5.59 0.25 10.12
N PHE A 173 -4.62 -0.23 9.34
CA PHE A 173 -4.05 -1.57 9.49
C PHE A 173 -2.55 -1.45 9.73
N LEU A 174 -2.06 -2.17 10.72
CA LEU A 174 -0.64 -2.26 11.02
C LEU A 174 -0.18 -3.71 10.92
N PRO A 175 0.94 -3.98 10.25
CA PRO A 175 1.57 -5.29 10.28
C PRO A 175 1.90 -5.69 11.72
N SER A 176 1.72 -6.96 12.03
CA SER A 176 1.95 -7.50 13.37
C SER A 176 2.28 -8.99 13.30
N GLU A 177 2.83 -9.52 14.37
CA GLU A 177 3.02 -10.95 14.59
C GLU A 177 2.01 -11.43 15.62
N PRO A 178 1.34 -12.59 15.40
CA PRO A 178 0.42 -13.17 16.37
C PRO A 178 1.03 -13.29 17.76
N ASP A 179 0.20 -13.13 18.78
CA ASP A 179 0.55 -13.24 20.20
C ASP A 179 1.52 -12.16 20.71
N GLN A 180 1.96 -11.23 19.85
CA GLN A 180 2.76 -10.09 20.28
C GLN A 180 1.89 -8.94 20.74
N LYS A 181 2.32 -8.28 21.81
CA LYS A 181 1.68 -7.08 22.34
C LYS A 181 2.32 -5.84 21.74
N TYR A 182 1.49 -4.95 21.21
CA TYR A 182 1.92 -3.71 20.57
C TYR A 182 1.37 -2.49 21.28
N LEU A 183 2.19 -1.45 21.36
CA LEU A 183 1.76 -0.10 21.63
C LEU A 183 1.53 0.63 20.31
N ILE A 184 0.35 1.18 20.15
CA ILE A 184 -0.05 1.96 18.99
C ILE A 184 0.08 3.43 19.35
N GLN A 185 0.78 4.17 18.50
CA GLN A 185 1.07 5.58 18.72
C GLN A 185 0.61 6.41 17.52
N ALA A 186 0.20 7.63 17.79
CA ALA A 186 -0.16 8.61 16.77
C ALA A 186 0.59 9.92 16.96
N THR A 187 0.77 10.65 15.85
CA THR A 187 1.42 11.97 15.85
C THR A 187 0.85 12.86 14.76
N THR A 188 1.01 14.18 14.92
CA THR A 188 0.76 15.18 13.86
C THR A 188 2.04 15.83 13.34
N ASN A 189 3.21 15.57 13.96
CA ASN A 189 4.47 16.29 13.68
C ASN A 189 5.71 15.40 13.58
N PHE A 190 5.57 14.07 13.72
CA PHE A 190 6.66 13.08 13.75
C PHE A 190 7.69 13.25 14.87
N ILE A 191 7.48 14.21 15.78
CA ILE A 191 8.38 14.51 16.90
C ILE A 191 7.82 13.94 18.19
N HIS A 192 6.56 14.27 18.50
CA HIS A 192 5.85 13.78 19.67
C HIS A 192 4.86 12.69 19.23
N TRP A 193 4.91 11.56 19.92
CA TRP A 193 4.08 10.40 19.64
C TRP A 193 3.23 10.08 20.87
N ASP A 194 1.93 10.25 20.73
CA ASP A 194 0.96 9.94 21.78
C ASP A 194 0.58 8.46 21.74
N ASN A 195 0.52 7.83 22.90
CA ASN A 195 0.04 6.47 23.04
C ASN A 195 -1.48 6.47 22.93
N ILE A 196 -2.03 5.85 21.90
CA ILE A 196 -3.48 5.84 21.66
C ILE A 196 -4.12 4.51 22.01
N LEU A 197 -3.38 3.39 21.90
CA LEU A 197 -3.91 2.06 22.13
C LEU A 197 -2.80 1.07 22.44
N THR A 198 -3.11 0.07 23.26
CA THR A 198 -2.30 -1.14 23.42
C THR A 198 -3.13 -2.34 22.99
N ASN A 199 -2.59 -3.17 22.09
CA ASN A 199 -3.31 -4.34 21.58
C ASN A 199 -2.40 -5.57 21.50
N VAL A 200 -2.99 -6.76 21.70
CA VAL A 200 -2.34 -8.03 21.40
C VAL A 200 -2.79 -8.47 20.03
N ALA A 201 -1.84 -8.70 19.13
CA ALA A 201 -2.13 -9.13 17.77
C ALA A 201 -2.62 -10.58 17.77
N ILE A 202 -3.73 -10.84 17.08
CA ILE A 202 -4.28 -12.18 16.87
C ILE A 202 -4.00 -12.73 15.47
N ALA A 203 -3.40 -11.90 14.61
CA ALA A 203 -3.07 -12.23 13.22
C ALA A 203 -1.81 -11.45 12.79
N ASN A 204 -1.37 -11.66 11.55
CA ASN A 204 -0.23 -10.95 10.97
C ASN A 204 -0.51 -9.47 10.66
N PHE A 205 -1.67 -8.97 11.02
CA PHE A 205 -2.04 -7.56 11.00
C PHE A 205 -3.03 -7.25 12.12
N MET A 206 -3.08 -6.00 12.52
CA MET A 206 -4.09 -5.46 13.44
C MET A 206 -4.99 -4.49 12.68
N ALA A 207 -6.30 -4.72 12.74
CA ALA A 207 -7.30 -3.74 12.31
C ALA A 207 -7.62 -2.83 13.52
N LEU A 208 -7.42 -1.55 13.37
CA LEU A 208 -7.49 -0.57 14.44
C LEU A 208 -8.36 0.62 14.03
N VAL A 209 -8.94 1.28 15.02
CA VAL A 209 -9.80 2.44 14.82
C VAL A 209 -9.33 3.57 15.73
N ASP A 210 -9.07 4.74 15.14
CA ASP A 210 -8.84 5.96 15.89
C ASP A 210 -10.13 6.80 15.94
N LEU A 211 -10.81 6.73 17.06
CA LEU A 211 -12.05 7.49 17.33
C LEU A 211 -11.77 8.98 17.50
N ASP A 212 -10.56 9.36 17.89
CA ASP A 212 -10.14 10.76 18.01
C ASP A 212 -9.73 11.40 16.67
N GLY A 213 -9.68 10.61 15.61
CA GLY A 213 -9.36 11.06 14.26
C GLY A 213 -10.07 12.37 13.85
N PRO A 214 -11.38 12.57 14.15
CA PRO A 214 -12.10 13.80 13.83
C PRO A 214 -11.49 15.08 14.39
N ASN A 215 -10.77 14.99 15.51
CA ASN A 215 -10.17 16.12 16.21
C ASN A 215 -8.87 16.63 15.53
N PHE A 216 -8.38 15.93 14.52
CA PHE A 216 -7.11 16.24 13.86
C PHE A 216 -7.28 16.34 12.35
N PRO A 217 -6.74 17.39 11.69
CA PRO A 217 -6.79 17.51 10.22
C PRO A 217 -6.01 16.40 9.52
N TYR A 218 -4.92 15.91 10.12
CA TYR A 218 -4.10 14.77 9.69
C TYR A 218 -3.44 14.12 10.91
N ARG A 219 -3.18 12.82 10.81
CA ARG A 219 -2.54 12.03 11.86
C ARG A 219 -1.74 10.89 11.23
N PHE A 220 -0.59 10.58 11.79
CA PHE A 220 0.27 9.47 11.37
C PHE A 220 0.31 8.45 12.49
N TYR A 221 0.43 7.18 12.13
CA TYR A 221 0.35 6.06 13.07
C TYR A 221 1.57 5.17 12.97
N ARG A 222 1.98 4.60 14.09
CA ARG A 222 2.98 3.54 14.15
C ARG A 222 2.64 2.54 15.23
N SER A 223 3.15 1.31 15.07
CA SER A 223 3.19 0.31 16.13
C SER A 223 4.62 0.12 16.62
N ALA A 224 4.76 -0.25 17.88
CA ALA A 224 6.02 -0.72 18.44
C ALA A 224 5.72 -1.89 19.37
N LEU A 225 6.61 -2.87 19.44
CA LEU A 225 6.48 -3.97 20.40
C LEU A 225 6.43 -3.39 21.80
N PHE A 226 5.42 -3.78 22.57
CA PHE A 226 5.20 -3.27 23.92
C PHE A 226 6.41 -3.52 24.82
N ASP A 227 7.00 -4.70 24.75
CA ASP A 227 8.15 -5.07 25.55
C ASP A 227 9.42 -4.27 25.19
N ALA A 228 9.60 -3.91 23.91
CA ALA A 228 10.72 -3.07 23.50
C ALA A 228 10.62 -1.65 24.07
N ILE A 229 9.39 -1.13 24.25
CA ILE A 229 9.15 0.20 24.82
C ILE A 229 9.26 0.17 26.34
N ILE A 230 8.72 -0.87 26.98
CA ILE A 230 8.81 -0.99 28.43
C ILE A 230 10.23 -1.26 28.92
N GLY A 231 11.09 -1.83 28.03
CA GLY A 231 12.50 -2.02 28.31
C GLY A 231 13.28 -0.72 28.53
N GLY A 232 12.75 0.40 28.06
CA GLY A 232 13.41 1.69 28.07
C GLY A 232 14.69 1.71 27.20
N GLN A 233 15.18 2.88 26.92
CA GLN A 233 16.42 3.08 26.15
C GLN A 233 17.30 4.12 26.82
N ILE A 234 18.60 3.87 26.85
CA ILE A 234 19.60 4.89 27.15
C ILE A 234 19.90 5.58 25.83
N GLY A 235 19.55 6.87 25.75
CA GLY A 235 19.83 7.72 24.63
C GLY A 235 21.24 8.33 24.69
N SER A 236 21.36 9.60 24.30
CA SER A 236 22.64 10.32 24.37
C SER A 236 23.17 10.38 25.80
N PHE A 237 24.48 10.15 25.95
CA PHE A 237 25.18 10.35 27.22
C PHE A 237 26.39 11.24 27.02
N PHE A 238 26.78 11.95 28.06
CA PHE A 238 28.02 12.77 28.09
C PHE A 238 28.72 12.66 29.46
N ARG A 239 30.03 12.73 29.42
CA ARG A 239 30.85 12.77 30.64
C ARG A 239 31.18 14.22 30.96
N SER A 240 30.84 14.63 32.16
CA SER A 240 31.16 15.98 32.68
C SER A 240 32.65 16.10 33.04
N ALA A 241 33.13 17.34 33.24
CA ALA A 241 34.55 17.59 33.59
C ALA A 241 34.96 16.99 34.93
N ASP A 242 34.04 16.84 35.87
CA ASP A 242 34.23 16.16 37.17
C ASP A 242 34.24 14.63 37.05
N GLY A 243 34.06 14.10 35.84
CA GLY A 243 34.07 12.66 35.60
C GLY A 243 32.70 11.96 35.79
N THR A 244 31.67 12.65 36.20
CA THR A 244 30.31 12.09 36.27
C THR A 244 29.81 11.79 34.87
N VAL A 245 28.92 10.76 34.74
CA VAL A 245 28.27 10.43 33.50
C VAL A 245 26.79 10.73 33.58
N ASN A 246 26.31 11.55 32.66
CA ASN A 246 24.92 11.92 32.52
C ASN A 246 24.33 11.28 31.27
N PHE A 247 23.15 10.70 31.37
CA PHE A 247 22.46 10.16 30.20
C PHE A 247 20.95 10.32 30.31
N ARG A 248 20.33 10.36 29.15
CA ARG A 248 18.87 10.44 29.01
C ARG A 248 18.30 9.05 28.87
N ILE A 249 17.32 8.73 29.65
CA ILE A 249 16.52 7.52 29.54
C ILE A 249 15.20 7.89 28.86
N THR A 250 14.81 7.13 27.85
CA THR A 250 13.51 7.22 27.20
C THR A 250 12.75 5.93 27.49
N GLY A 251 11.48 6.03 27.88
CA GLY A 251 10.66 4.87 28.18
C GLY A 251 9.19 5.26 28.35
N LEU A 252 8.38 4.34 28.82
CA LEU A 252 6.95 4.62 29.10
C LEU A 252 6.80 5.63 30.22
N GLU A 253 5.90 6.59 30.02
CA GLU A 253 5.56 7.59 31.05
C GLU A 253 5.07 6.91 32.34
N GLY A 254 5.55 7.41 33.48
CA GLY A 254 5.23 6.89 34.80
C GLY A 254 5.88 5.55 35.16
N ARG A 255 6.68 4.94 34.25
CA ARG A 255 7.34 3.68 34.54
C ARG A 255 8.70 3.89 35.20
N ALA A 256 8.97 3.06 36.21
CA ALA A 256 10.28 3.00 36.87
C ALA A 256 11.23 2.07 36.12
N TYR A 257 12.47 2.50 35.97
CA TYR A 257 13.56 1.73 35.40
C TYR A 257 14.69 1.64 36.41
N THR A 258 15.23 0.43 36.58
CA THR A 258 16.46 0.23 37.35
C THR A 258 17.65 0.43 36.41
N ILE A 259 18.55 1.32 36.75
CA ILE A 259 19.79 1.56 36.01
C ILE A 259 20.86 0.64 36.61
N GLN A 260 21.48 -0.14 35.75
CA GLN A 260 22.58 -1.03 36.14
C GLN A 260 23.87 -0.61 35.46
N ALA A 261 24.96 -0.78 36.18
CA ALA A 261 26.30 -0.56 35.65
C ALA A 261 27.17 -1.81 35.79
N SER A 262 28.13 -1.97 34.86
CA SER A 262 29.11 -3.04 34.82
C SER A 262 30.47 -2.52 34.38
N THR A 263 31.53 -3.21 34.76
CA THR A 263 32.91 -2.99 34.28
C THR A 263 33.40 -4.09 33.35
N ASP A 264 32.67 -5.21 33.28
CA ASP A 264 33.04 -6.43 32.57
C ASP A 264 31.97 -7.00 31.63
N LEU A 265 30.78 -6.35 31.57
CA LEU A 265 29.60 -6.77 30.81
C LEU A 265 28.98 -8.11 31.30
N VAL A 266 29.50 -8.68 32.36
CA VAL A 266 29.05 -9.94 32.97
C VAL A 266 28.34 -9.67 34.28
N SER A 267 29.00 -8.97 35.20
CA SER A 267 28.47 -8.61 36.52
C SER A 267 27.83 -7.23 36.48
N TRP A 268 26.55 -7.15 36.83
CA TRP A 268 25.77 -5.91 36.77
C TRP A 268 25.27 -5.53 38.14
N ALA A 269 25.59 -4.34 38.59
CA ALA A 269 25.14 -3.76 39.83
C ALA A 269 24.06 -2.69 39.61
N ASP A 270 23.02 -2.69 40.43
CA ASP A 270 22.00 -1.65 40.44
C ASP A 270 22.63 -0.36 41.01
N ILE A 271 22.58 0.74 40.25
CA ILE A 271 23.15 2.03 40.63
C ILE A 271 22.08 3.11 40.88
N GLY A 272 20.84 2.81 40.60
CA GLY A 272 19.72 3.68 40.88
C GLY A 272 18.46 3.28 40.14
N THR A 273 17.38 3.99 40.46
CA THR A 273 16.11 3.88 39.78
C THR A 273 15.67 5.25 39.29
N ALA A 274 14.98 5.30 38.16
CA ALA A 274 14.42 6.52 37.60
C ALA A 274 13.04 6.26 37.03
N THR A 275 12.09 7.16 37.34
CA THR A 275 10.73 7.08 36.79
C THR A 275 10.57 8.12 35.71
N THR A 276 10.21 7.72 34.50
CA THR A 276 10.06 8.63 33.37
C THR A 276 8.85 9.53 33.56
N ALA A 277 9.07 10.85 33.44
CA ALA A 277 8.00 11.82 33.31
C ALA A 277 7.93 12.27 31.85
N ALA A 278 6.75 12.32 31.27
CA ALA A 278 6.55 12.61 29.84
C ALA A 278 7.43 11.75 28.92
N GLY A 279 7.63 10.46 29.26
CA GLY A 279 8.40 9.50 28.47
C GLY A 279 9.91 9.64 28.51
N THR A 280 10.47 10.60 29.27
CA THR A 280 11.92 10.80 29.39
C THR A 280 12.34 11.19 30.79
N ILE A 281 13.60 10.85 31.16
CA ILE A 281 14.24 11.33 32.37
C ILE A 281 15.76 11.41 32.16
N GLN A 282 16.42 12.31 32.90
CA GLN A 282 17.87 12.33 33.00
C GLN A 282 18.31 11.57 34.25
N PHE A 283 19.42 10.83 34.10
CA PHE A 283 20.08 10.13 35.20
C PHE A 283 21.55 10.48 35.22
N THR A 284 22.10 10.65 36.41
CA THR A 284 23.52 10.93 36.61
C THR A 284 24.14 9.81 37.43
N ASP A 285 25.25 9.25 36.94
CA ASP A 285 26.15 8.40 37.72
C ASP A 285 27.30 9.21 38.32
N PRO A 286 27.23 9.57 39.60
CA PRO A 286 28.28 10.38 40.23
C PRO A 286 29.55 9.58 40.46
N ASN A 287 29.51 8.26 40.49
CA ASN A 287 30.65 7.40 40.74
C ASN A 287 31.40 6.99 39.49
N ALA A 288 30.98 7.44 38.31
CA ALA A 288 31.60 7.05 37.03
C ALA A 288 33.09 7.37 36.95
N ALA A 289 33.54 8.45 37.63
CA ALA A 289 34.91 8.87 37.67
C ALA A 289 35.87 7.81 38.26
N SER A 290 35.36 6.96 39.16
CA SER A 290 36.14 5.92 39.83
C SER A 290 36.45 4.71 38.99
N PHE A 291 35.91 4.65 37.75
CA PHE A 291 36.04 3.48 36.87
C PHE A 291 36.71 3.87 35.54
N ARG A 292 37.65 3.04 35.10
CA ARG A 292 38.31 3.23 33.80
C ARG A 292 37.36 2.97 32.64
N HIS A 293 36.50 1.96 32.77
CA HIS A 293 35.44 1.56 31.83
C HIS A 293 34.19 1.29 32.64
N ARG A 294 33.05 1.79 32.16
CA ARG A 294 31.75 1.51 32.78
C ARG A 294 30.68 1.46 31.69
N PHE A 295 29.94 0.36 31.70
CA PHE A 295 28.85 0.06 30.79
C PHE A 295 27.53 0.23 31.54
N TYR A 296 26.49 0.62 30.83
CA TYR A 296 25.17 0.87 31.42
C TYR A 296 24.09 0.13 30.67
N ARG A 297 23.09 -0.37 31.38
CA ARG A 297 21.86 -0.92 30.82
C ARG A 297 20.66 -0.56 31.71
N LEU A 298 19.47 -0.65 31.12
CA LEU A 298 18.22 -0.56 31.84
C LEU A 298 17.65 -1.94 32.10
N LYS A 299 17.08 -2.10 33.27
CA LYS A 299 16.23 -3.22 33.66
C LYS A 299 14.86 -2.64 33.97
N SER A 300 13.80 -3.12 33.29
CA SER A 300 12.45 -2.74 33.66
C SER A 300 12.15 -3.28 35.06
N ALA A 301 11.54 -2.47 35.91
CA ALA A 301 10.95 -2.99 37.12
C ALA A 301 9.79 -3.94 36.75
N PRO A 302 9.60 -5.05 37.46
CA PRO A 302 8.52 -5.98 37.21
C PRO A 302 7.14 -5.35 37.25
#